data_b8c4e4b87e2aa1ccacd7e3a513a2590a
#
_entry.id   b8c4e4b87e2aa1ccacd7e3a513a2590a
#
_cell.length_a   1.000
_cell.length_b   1.000
_cell.length_c   1.000
_cell.angle_alpha   90.00
_cell.angle_beta   90.00
_cell.angle_gamma   90.00
#
_symmetry.space_group_name_H-M   'P 1'
#
loop_
_entity.id
_entity.type
_entity.pdbx_description
1 polymer ?
#
loop_
_entity_poly.entity_id
_entity_poly.type
_entity_poly.pdbx_seq_one_letter_code
_entity_poly.pdbx_strand_id
1 'polypeptide(L)'
;DYINESKLSALPGESFRYNGVIQGDFPESALPTQRILELKENAQVLFVKNDKEKRWYNGTIGIISHIDEENRIYVLLEDGKENLVEMDSWENIRYYYDEAENKIKEEVLGTFTQYPLRLAWSITVHKSQGLTFEKVIVDLTGGVFAAGQTYVALSRCKSLEGLMLKRFV
;
A
#
# COMPACT_ATOMS: atom_id res chain seq x y z
N ASP A 1 -9.62 8.86 -1.72
CA ASP A 1 -9.83 7.48 -1.20
C ASP A 1 -11.26 7.17 -0.72
N TYR A 2 -12.25 7.96 -1.21
CA TYR A 2 -13.67 7.83 -0.83
C TYR A 2 -14.21 6.37 -0.86
N ILE A 3 -13.83 5.58 -1.88
CA ILE A 3 -14.29 4.18 -1.98
C ILE A 3 -13.74 3.35 -0.81
N ASN A 4 -12.46 3.49 -0.48
CA ASN A 4 -11.84 2.77 0.62
C ASN A 4 -12.46 3.15 1.97
N GLU A 5 -12.68 4.43 2.22
CA GLU A 5 -13.32 4.94 3.44
C GLU A 5 -14.77 4.45 3.56
N SER A 6 -15.54 4.51 2.46
CA SER A 6 -16.91 4.02 2.41
C SER A 6 -16.98 2.51 2.68
N LYS A 7 -16.08 1.74 2.08
CA LYS A 7 -16.00 0.28 2.30
C LYS A 7 -15.60 -0.06 3.73
N LEU A 8 -14.61 0.65 4.29
CA LEU A 8 -14.19 0.45 5.69
C LEU A 8 -15.34 0.77 6.66
N SER A 9 -16.03 1.89 6.43
CA SER A 9 -17.17 2.31 7.27
C SER A 9 -18.32 1.31 7.23
N ALA A 10 -18.53 0.63 6.09
CA ALA A 10 -19.58 -0.39 5.93
C ALA A 10 -19.25 -1.72 6.61
N LEU A 11 -18.00 -1.99 6.96
CA LEU A 11 -17.64 -3.18 7.70
C LEU A 11 -18.13 -3.09 9.14
N PRO A 12 -18.71 -4.18 9.68
CA PRO A 12 -19.04 -4.27 11.08
C PRO A 12 -17.79 -4.32 11.95
N GLY A 13 -17.97 -4.10 13.26
CA GLY A 13 -16.89 -4.25 14.24
C GLY A 13 -16.17 -2.95 14.57
N GLU A 14 -15.22 -3.07 15.47
CA GLU A 14 -14.43 -1.98 16.02
C GLU A 14 -13.42 -1.46 14.99
N SER A 15 -13.14 -0.17 15.03
CA SER A 15 -12.12 0.48 14.21
C SER A 15 -10.87 0.73 15.04
N PHE A 16 -9.72 0.28 14.54
CA PHE A 16 -8.42 0.42 15.16
C PHE A 16 -7.61 1.49 14.43
N ARG A 17 -6.98 2.38 15.19
CA ARG A 17 -6.15 3.47 14.66
C ARG A 17 -4.70 3.29 15.05
N TYR A 18 -3.85 3.26 14.05
CA TYR A 18 -2.40 3.12 14.20
C TYR A 18 -1.71 4.40 13.75
N ASN A 19 -0.99 5.03 14.67
CA ASN A 19 -0.30 6.28 14.39
C ASN A 19 1.14 5.99 13.95
N GLY A 20 1.46 6.36 12.72
CA GLY A 20 2.84 6.32 12.22
C GLY A 20 3.71 7.40 12.86
N VAL A 21 4.95 7.05 13.10
CA VAL A 21 5.95 7.91 13.74
C VAL A 21 6.92 8.44 12.69
N ILE A 22 7.07 9.76 12.63
CA ILE A 22 8.08 10.44 11.83
C ILE A 22 9.18 10.94 12.76
N GLN A 23 10.43 10.65 12.41
CA GLN A 23 11.62 11.16 13.07
C GLN A 23 12.49 11.87 12.03
N GLY A 24 13.01 13.04 12.36
CA GLY A 24 13.79 13.86 11.44
C GLY A 24 12.97 14.44 10.30
N ASP A 25 13.60 14.62 9.15
CA ASP A 25 12.97 15.16 7.93
C ASP A 25 12.44 14.05 7.03
N PHE A 26 11.13 13.80 7.10
CA PHE A 26 10.42 12.88 6.19
C PHE A 26 9.18 13.58 5.65
N PRO A 27 9.15 13.97 4.36
CA PRO A 27 8.05 14.74 3.80
C PRO A 27 6.75 13.95 3.75
N GLU A 28 5.64 14.57 4.12
CA GLU A 28 4.32 13.91 4.09
C GLU A 28 3.92 13.40 2.70
N SER A 29 4.36 14.10 1.65
CA SER A 29 4.11 13.71 0.26
C SER A 29 4.82 12.41 -0.14
N ALA A 30 5.87 12.01 0.59
CA ALA A 30 6.64 10.79 0.37
C ALA A 30 6.18 9.61 1.22
N LEU A 31 5.16 9.79 2.07
CA LEU A 31 4.65 8.71 2.92
C LEU A 31 4.13 7.53 2.09
N PRO A 32 4.68 6.31 2.29
CA PRO A 32 4.27 5.12 1.55
C PRO A 32 2.87 4.64 1.94
N THR A 33 2.41 4.97 3.14
CA THR A 33 1.06 4.72 3.65
C THR A 33 0.56 5.90 4.47
N GLN A 34 -0.66 5.82 4.97
CA GLN A 34 -1.26 6.89 5.78
C GLN A 34 -0.54 7.01 7.13
N ARG A 35 -0.30 8.26 7.57
CA ARG A 35 0.25 8.52 8.89
C ARG A 35 -0.67 8.03 10.00
N ILE A 36 -1.99 8.23 9.84
CA ILE A 36 -3.01 7.63 10.69
C ILE A 36 -3.69 6.55 9.86
N LEU A 37 -3.37 5.31 10.16
CA LEU A 37 -3.93 4.15 9.47
C LEU A 37 -5.10 3.62 10.27
N GLU A 38 -6.30 3.68 9.69
CA GLU A 38 -7.52 3.14 10.28
C GLU A 38 -7.89 1.83 9.61
N LEU A 39 -8.06 0.78 10.41
CA LEU A 39 -8.30 -0.58 9.97
C LEU A 39 -9.41 -1.24 10.77
N LYS A 40 -10.07 -2.22 10.16
CA LYS A 40 -11.03 -3.13 10.79
C LYS A 40 -10.73 -4.56 10.40
N GLU A 41 -11.20 -5.51 11.17
CA GLU A 41 -11.25 -6.90 10.73
C GLU A 41 -12.07 -7.03 9.45
N ASN A 42 -11.70 -7.96 8.61
CA ASN A 42 -12.23 -8.18 7.25
C ASN A 42 -11.91 -7.05 6.24
N ALA A 43 -11.09 -6.06 6.61
CA ALA A 43 -10.66 -5.06 5.64
C ALA A 43 -9.69 -5.65 4.62
N GLN A 44 -9.91 -5.32 3.34
CA GLN A 44 -9.00 -5.65 2.27
C GLN A 44 -7.83 -4.67 2.27
N VAL A 45 -6.63 -5.19 2.34
CA VAL A 45 -5.39 -4.42 2.43
C VAL A 45 -4.38 -4.82 1.36
N LEU A 46 -3.47 -3.91 1.08
CA LEU A 46 -2.32 -4.09 0.19
C LEU A 46 -1.05 -3.85 1.00
N PHE A 47 -0.07 -4.73 0.85
CA PHE A 47 1.26 -4.50 1.39
C PHE A 47 2.02 -3.49 0.52
N VAL A 48 2.64 -2.49 1.17
CA VAL A 48 3.39 -1.43 0.50
C VAL A 48 4.90 -1.55 0.67
N LYS A 49 5.35 -2.69 1.17
CA LYS A 49 6.76 -3.03 1.34
C LYS A 49 6.96 -4.54 1.24
N ASN A 50 8.11 -4.97 0.72
CA ASN A 50 8.49 -6.38 0.72
C ASN A 50 8.81 -6.83 2.16
N ASP A 51 8.36 -8.02 2.52
CA ASP A 51 8.73 -8.64 3.78
C ASP A 51 10.17 -9.15 3.77
N LYS A 52 10.85 -9.05 4.90
CA LYS A 52 12.23 -9.53 5.06
C LYS A 52 12.34 -11.05 4.97
N GLU A 53 11.30 -11.75 5.42
CA GLU A 53 11.18 -13.21 5.37
C GLU A 53 10.50 -13.72 4.08
N LYS A 54 10.17 -12.80 3.16
CA LYS A 54 9.54 -13.10 1.86
C LYS A 54 8.15 -13.75 1.98
N ARG A 55 7.43 -13.49 3.07
CA ARG A 55 6.04 -13.93 3.26
C ARG A 55 5.08 -13.22 2.31
N TRP A 56 5.39 -11.95 1.98
CA TRP A 56 4.68 -11.13 0.99
C TRP A 56 5.63 -10.16 0.28
N TYR A 57 5.13 -9.58 -0.79
CA TYR A 57 5.82 -8.56 -1.57
C TYR A 57 4.99 -7.28 -1.63
N ASN A 58 5.64 -6.18 -2.00
CA ASN A 58 4.93 -4.94 -2.31
C ASN A 58 3.88 -5.21 -3.41
N GLY A 59 2.62 -4.86 -3.13
CA GLY A 59 1.50 -5.15 -4.01
C GLY A 59 0.70 -6.41 -3.67
N THR A 60 1.17 -7.26 -2.76
CA THR A 60 0.38 -8.40 -2.27
C THR A 60 -0.88 -7.90 -1.58
N ILE A 61 -2.02 -8.49 -1.97
CA ILE A 61 -3.33 -8.22 -1.36
C ILE A 61 -3.60 -9.28 -0.29
N GLY A 62 -4.23 -8.86 0.79
CA GLY A 62 -4.72 -9.73 1.85
C GLY A 62 -5.96 -9.17 2.51
N ILE A 63 -6.53 -9.95 3.42
CA ILE A 63 -7.67 -9.56 4.25
C ILE A 63 -7.22 -9.62 5.70
N ILE A 64 -7.51 -8.60 6.48
CA ILE A 64 -7.27 -8.62 7.92
C ILE A 64 -8.18 -9.70 8.51
N SER A 65 -7.58 -10.81 8.95
CA SER A 65 -8.31 -11.94 9.54
C SER A 65 -8.82 -11.62 10.94
N HIS A 66 -7.95 -11.04 11.76
CA HIS A 66 -8.30 -10.53 13.07
C HIS A 66 -7.27 -9.52 13.58
N ILE A 67 -7.66 -8.77 14.61
CA ILE A 67 -6.80 -7.88 15.38
C ILE A 67 -6.94 -8.31 16.83
N ASP A 68 -5.85 -8.73 17.46
CA ASP A 68 -5.90 -9.30 18.79
C ASP A 68 -6.00 -8.24 19.91
N GLU A 69 -6.11 -8.69 21.16
CA GLU A 69 -6.23 -7.84 22.34
C GLU A 69 -5.01 -6.91 22.56
N GLU A 70 -3.87 -7.24 21.96
CA GLU A 70 -2.65 -6.42 21.99
C GLU A 70 -2.56 -5.49 20.76
N ASN A 71 -3.63 -5.40 19.97
CA ASN A 71 -3.72 -4.63 18.73
C ASN A 71 -2.74 -5.08 17.64
N ARG A 72 -2.31 -6.35 17.65
CA ARG A 72 -1.48 -6.93 16.60
C ARG A 72 -2.36 -7.34 15.43
N ILE A 73 -1.89 -7.05 14.22
CA ILE A 73 -2.65 -7.26 12.98
C ILE A 73 -2.24 -8.58 12.35
N TYR A 74 -3.23 -9.42 12.06
CA TYR A 74 -3.06 -10.65 11.31
C TYR A 74 -3.73 -10.54 9.94
N VAL A 75 -3.00 -10.87 8.89
CA VAL A 75 -3.48 -10.79 7.51
C VAL A 75 -3.45 -12.16 6.86
N LEU A 76 -4.61 -12.57 6.36
CA LEU A 76 -4.79 -13.77 5.55
C LEU A 76 -4.46 -13.44 4.09
N LEU A 77 -3.52 -14.17 3.52
CA LEU A 77 -3.13 -14.03 2.12
C LEU A 77 -3.91 -15.01 1.22
N GLU A 78 -3.81 -14.83 -0.09
CA GLU A 78 -4.51 -15.66 -1.08
C GLU A 78 -4.07 -17.14 -1.04
N ASP A 79 -2.84 -17.42 -0.60
CA ASP A 79 -2.32 -18.78 -0.41
C ASP A 79 -2.91 -19.50 0.84
N GLY A 80 -3.83 -18.86 1.54
CA GLY A 80 -4.47 -19.36 2.75
C GLY A 80 -3.64 -19.25 4.01
N LYS A 81 -2.47 -18.62 3.96
CA LYS A 81 -1.62 -18.40 5.14
C LYS A 81 -1.98 -17.12 5.86
N GLU A 82 -2.14 -17.23 7.15
CA GLU A 82 -2.28 -16.09 8.04
C GLU A 82 -0.90 -15.63 8.54
N ASN A 83 -0.66 -14.33 8.49
CA ASN A 83 0.63 -13.75 8.84
C ASN A 83 0.46 -12.60 9.83
N LEU A 84 1.23 -12.64 10.91
CA LEU A 84 1.39 -11.49 11.79
C LEU A 84 2.16 -10.39 11.05
N VAL A 85 1.60 -9.20 11.01
CA VAL A 85 2.21 -8.01 10.41
C VAL A 85 2.78 -7.12 11.50
N GLU A 86 4.03 -6.75 11.35
CA GLU A 86 4.71 -5.82 12.26
C GLU A 86 4.91 -4.47 11.58
N MET A 87 5.12 -3.43 12.40
CA MET A 87 5.53 -2.12 11.89
C MET A 87 6.90 -2.22 11.22
N ASP A 88 7.08 -1.46 10.15
CA ASP A 88 8.36 -1.34 9.45
C ASP A 88 8.68 0.14 9.21
N SER A 89 9.94 0.44 8.92
CA SER A 89 10.46 1.79 8.78
C SER A 89 10.93 2.06 7.36
N TRP A 90 10.69 3.27 6.88
CA TRP A 90 11.23 3.81 5.63
C TRP A 90 12.16 4.97 5.96
N GLU A 91 13.21 5.11 5.17
CA GLU A 91 14.23 6.14 5.33
C GLU A 91 14.12 7.17 4.20
N ASN A 92 14.23 8.44 4.55
CA ASN A 92 14.47 9.52 3.61
C ASN A 92 15.97 9.72 3.50
N ILE A 93 16.56 9.26 2.39
CA ILE A 93 18.00 9.26 2.17
C ILE A 93 18.37 10.35 1.19
N ARG A 94 19.38 11.16 1.57
CA ARG A 94 20.03 12.11 0.70
C ARG A 94 21.39 11.56 0.28
N TYR A 95 21.65 11.57 -1.01
CA TYR A 95 22.97 11.27 -1.57
C TYR A 95 23.76 12.56 -1.76
N TYR A 96 24.99 12.59 -1.31
CA TYR A 96 25.90 13.71 -1.54
C TYR A 96 27.28 13.19 -1.93
N TYR A 97 28.02 14.05 -2.67
CA TYR A 97 29.37 13.73 -3.08
C TYR A 97 30.36 14.25 -2.03
N ASP A 98 31.17 13.36 -1.48
CA ASP A 98 32.25 13.70 -0.56
C ASP A 98 33.53 13.90 -1.38
N GLU A 99 33.95 15.17 -1.51
CA GLU A 99 35.14 15.52 -2.28
C GLU A 99 36.44 14.98 -1.67
N ALA A 100 36.50 14.84 -0.34
CA ALA A 100 37.69 14.36 0.35
C ALA A 100 37.95 12.87 0.10
N GLU A 101 36.87 12.08 0.04
CA GLU A 101 36.96 10.63 -0.20
C GLU A 101 36.70 10.24 -1.67
N ASN A 102 36.31 11.20 -2.51
CA ASN A 102 35.95 11.01 -3.92
C ASN A 102 34.86 9.93 -4.10
N LYS A 103 33.84 9.97 -3.24
CA LYS A 103 32.75 8.96 -3.19
C LYS A 103 31.39 9.61 -2.96
N ILE A 104 30.35 8.93 -3.45
CA ILE A 104 28.97 9.23 -3.08
C ILE A 104 28.71 8.63 -1.70
N LYS A 105 28.23 9.45 -0.78
CA LYS A 105 27.81 9.05 0.57
C LYS A 105 26.31 9.22 0.73
N GLU A 106 25.76 8.45 1.66
CA GLU A 106 24.35 8.48 2.05
C GLU A 106 24.21 9.14 3.40
N GLU A 107 23.17 9.96 3.55
CA GLU A 107 22.75 10.55 4.82
C GLU A 107 21.25 10.32 5.01
N VAL A 108 20.89 9.70 6.12
CA VAL A 108 19.48 9.52 6.50
C VAL A 108 18.99 10.82 7.12
N LEU A 109 18.09 11.52 6.42
CA LEU A 109 17.51 12.78 6.87
C LEU A 109 16.37 12.56 7.87
N GLY A 110 15.63 11.47 7.71
CA GLY A 110 14.53 11.12 8.57
C GLY A 110 13.99 9.72 8.29
N THR A 111 13.12 9.27 9.18
CA THR A 111 12.48 7.96 9.08
C THR A 111 10.98 8.08 9.31
N PHE A 112 10.22 7.19 8.68
CA PHE A 112 8.79 6.99 8.94
C PHE A 112 8.55 5.54 9.31
N THR A 113 7.91 5.30 10.45
CA THR A 113 7.58 3.96 10.95
C THR A 113 6.08 3.78 11.02
N GLN A 114 5.55 2.75 10.38
CA GLN A 114 4.12 2.41 10.34
C GLN A 114 3.95 0.94 9.92
N TYR A 115 2.75 0.37 10.07
CA TYR A 115 2.39 -0.88 9.42
C TYR A 115 2.49 -0.74 7.89
N PRO A 116 3.11 -1.68 7.19
CA PRO A 116 3.30 -1.62 5.72
C PRO A 116 2.02 -1.98 4.96
N LEU A 117 0.89 -1.41 5.36
CA LEU A 117 -0.44 -1.71 4.86
C LEU A 117 -1.16 -0.46 4.32
N ARG A 118 -2.02 -0.67 3.34
CA ARG A 118 -3.02 0.29 2.83
C ARG A 118 -4.34 -0.40 2.63
N LEU A 119 -5.45 0.32 2.78
CA LEU A 119 -6.75 -0.15 2.28
C LEU A 119 -6.70 -0.28 0.76
N ALA A 120 -7.25 -1.36 0.23
CA ALA A 120 -7.05 -1.76 -1.16
C ALA A 120 -8.31 -2.23 -1.90
N TRP A 121 -9.50 -1.76 -1.55
CA TRP A 121 -10.67 -1.93 -2.41
C TRP A 121 -10.60 -1.08 -3.67
N SER A 122 -9.88 0.05 -3.59
CA SER A 122 -9.65 0.96 -4.70
C SER A 122 -8.25 1.55 -4.63
N ILE A 123 -7.57 1.57 -5.78
CA ILE A 123 -6.20 2.09 -5.93
C ILE A 123 -6.18 2.98 -7.17
N THR A 124 -5.53 4.14 -7.09
CA THR A 124 -5.33 4.98 -8.28
C THR A 124 -4.33 4.34 -9.23
N VAL A 125 -4.45 4.62 -10.53
CA VAL A 125 -3.54 4.10 -11.55
C VAL A 125 -2.07 4.44 -11.23
N HIS A 126 -1.80 5.65 -10.74
CA HIS A 126 -0.44 6.04 -10.33
C HIS A 126 0.11 5.17 -9.19
N LYS A 127 -0.69 4.91 -8.17
CA LYS A 127 -0.29 4.07 -7.04
C LYS A 127 -0.21 2.58 -7.39
N SER A 128 -0.79 2.16 -8.52
CA SER A 128 -0.70 0.80 -9.03
C SER A 128 0.53 0.54 -9.90
N GLN A 129 1.34 1.56 -10.20
CA GLN A 129 2.56 1.38 -10.99
C GLN A 129 3.52 0.41 -10.31
N GLY A 130 4.04 -0.55 -11.09
CA GLY A 130 4.90 -1.62 -10.59
C GLY A 130 4.17 -2.76 -9.88
N LEU A 131 2.86 -2.64 -9.61
CA LEU A 131 2.06 -3.71 -9.02
C LEU A 131 1.41 -4.58 -10.09
N THR A 132 1.06 -5.81 -9.71
CA THR A 132 0.36 -6.75 -10.59
C THR A 132 -0.72 -7.47 -9.78
N PHE A 133 -1.91 -7.60 -10.37
CA PHE A 133 -3.09 -8.19 -9.71
C PHE A 133 -3.63 -9.37 -10.49
N GLU A 134 -4.17 -10.36 -9.80
CA GLU A 134 -4.90 -11.49 -10.40
C GLU A 134 -6.23 -11.03 -11.00
N LYS A 135 -6.96 -10.17 -10.26
CA LYS A 135 -8.26 -9.63 -10.67
C LYS A 135 -8.29 -8.14 -10.43
N VAL A 136 -8.76 -7.38 -11.41
CA VAL A 136 -8.88 -5.92 -11.32
C VAL A 136 -10.09 -5.43 -12.07
N ILE A 137 -10.80 -4.46 -11.49
CA ILE A 137 -11.81 -3.68 -12.17
C ILE A 137 -11.22 -2.32 -12.50
N VAL A 138 -11.04 -2.02 -13.79
CA VAL A 138 -10.55 -0.72 -14.24
C VAL A 138 -11.75 0.18 -14.49
N ASP A 139 -11.84 1.26 -13.70
CA ASP A 139 -12.87 2.28 -13.80
C ASP A 139 -12.29 3.52 -14.51
N LEU A 140 -12.74 3.78 -15.73
CA LEU A 140 -12.33 4.92 -16.56
C LEU A 140 -13.42 6.00 -16.65
N THR A 141 -14.43 5.97 -15.80
CA THR A 141 -15.59 6.89 -15.87
C THR A 141 -15.21 8.35 -15.64
N GLY A 142 -14.16 8.64 -14.90
CA GLY A 142 -13.61 9.99 -14.71
C GLY A 142 -12.81 10.54 -15.88
N GLY A 143 -12.68 9.78 -16.97
CA GLY A 143 -11.84 10.12 -18.11
C GLY A 143 -10.37 9.71 -17.92
N VAL A 144 -9.60 9.83 -18.99
CA VAL A 144 -8.16 9.57 -19.02
C VAL A 144 -7.45 10.91 -19.08
N PHE A 145 -6.70 11.24 -18.02
CA PHE A 145 -6.06 12.57 -17.89
C PHE A 145 -4.69 12.65 -18.56
N ALA A 146 -4.06 11.51 -18.86
CA ALA A 146 -2.72 11.47 -19.46
C ALA A 146 -2.60 10.35 -20.50
N ALA A 147 -1.79 10.60 -21.53
CA ALA A 147 -1.44 9.60 -22.54
C ALA A 147 -0.79 8.38 -21.86
N GLY A 148 -1.18 7.18 -22.27
CA GLY A 148 -0.66 5.92 -21.73
C GLY A 148 -1.29 5.46 -20.40
N GLN A 149 -2.09 6.28 -19.73
CA GLN A 149 -2.70 5.92 -18.44
C GLN A 149 -3.60 4.68 -18.54
N THR A 150 -4.37 4.57 -19.64
CA THR A 150 -5.18 3.38 -19.91
C THR A 150 -4.33 2.13 -20.06
N TYR A 151 -3.21 2.22 -20.78
CA TYR A 151 -2.27 1.11 -20.94
C TYR A 151 -1.71 0.68 -19.58
N VAL A 152 -1.29 1.63 -18.75
CA VAL A 152 -0.79 1.33 -17.40
C VAL A 152 -1.85 0.61 -16.57
N ALA A 153 -3.10 1.08 -16.59
CA ALA A 153 -4.20 0.45 -15.86
C ALA A 153 -4.47 -0.99 -16.32
N LEU A 154 -4.57 -1.20 -17.63
CA LEU A 154 -4.85 -2.52 -18.22
C LEU A 154 -3.68 -3.49 -17.98
N SER A 155 -2.44 -3.03 -18.05
CA SER A 155 -1.25 -3.84 -17.83
C SER A 155 -1.05 -4.25 -16.36
N ARG A 156 -1.90 -3.81 -15.44
CA ARG A 156 -1.84 -4.23 -14.01
C ARG A 156 -2.44 -5.60 -13.78
N CYS A 157 -3.25 -6.13 -14.70
CA CYS A 157 -3.81 -7.47 -14.55
C CYS A 157 -2.92 -8.53 -15.21
N LYS A 158 -2.75 -9.68 -14.57
CA LYS A 158 -1.94 -10.79 -15.08
C LYS A 158 -2.55 -11.45 -16.32
N SER A 159 -3.87 -11.46 -16.42
CA SER A 159 -4.60 -12.11 -17.51
C SER A 159 -5.84 -11.33 -17.90
N LEU A 160 -6.34 -11.59 -19.12
CA LEU A 160 -7.59 -11.00 -19.61
C LEU A 160 -8.82 -11.50 -18.83
N GLU A 161 -8.79 -12.72 -18.34
CA GLU A 161 -9.87 -13.33 -17.55
C GLU A 161 -10.06 -12.65 -16.20
N GLY A 162 -8.99 -12.07 -15.65
CA GLY A 162 -9.02 -11.30 -14.40
C GLY A 162 -9.41 -9.84 -14.57
N LEU A 163 -9.50 -9.34 -15.83
CA LEU A 163 -9.72 -7.94 -16.12
C LEU A 163 -11.20 -7.63 -16.38
N MET A 164 -11.75 -6.71 -15.63
CA MET A 164 -13.08 -6.15 -15.87
C MET A 164 -12.96 -4.65 -16.13
N LEU A 165 -13.64 -4.18 -17.16
CA LEU A 165 -13.75 -2.76 -17.49
C LEU A 165 -15.11 -2.24 -17.04
N LYS A 166 -15.10 -1.21 -16.21
CA LYS A 166 -16.30 -0.44 -15.88
C LYS A 166 -16.32 0.77 -16.78
N ARG A 167 -17.25 0.77 -17.73
CA ARG A 167 -17.52 1.89 -18.62
C ARG A 167 -18.96 2.31 -18.46
N PHE A 168 -19.17 3.58 -18.20
CA PHE A 168 -20.47 4.21 -18.44
C PHE A 168 -20.46 4.73 -19.88
N VAL A 169 -21.48 4.38 -20.63
CA VAL A 169 -21.75 4.90 -21.97
C VAL A 169 -22.59 6.16 -21.83
#